data_2fd9a0c1d7b64b6eac2c72575264c927
#
_entry.id   2fd9a0c1d7b64b6eac2c72575264c927
#
_cell.length_a   1.000
_cell.length_b   1.000
_cell.length_c   1.000
_cell.angle_alpha   90.00
_cell.angle_beta   90.00
_cell.angle_gamma   90.00
#
_symmetry.space_group_name_H-M   'P 1'
#
loop_
_entity.id
_entity.type
_entity.pdbx_description
1 polymer ?
#
loop_
_entity_poly.entity_id
_entity_poly.type
_entity_poly.pdbx_seq_one_letter_code
_entity_poly.pdbx_strand_id
1 'polypeptide(L)' 'MTTVIIDNIEYALDSLSEEAKAQFVSLQFVDQKLAQLNAEVAVFQTARIGYANALNELLPKAGGKEKH' A
#
# COMPACT_ATOMS: atom_id res chain seq x y z
N MET A 1 -21.08 -2.04 24.35
CA MET A 1 -21.33 -2.90 23.20
C MET A 1 -20.42 -2.52 22.05
N THR A 2 -19.84 -3.49 21.41
CA THR A 2 -18.88 -3.25 20.32
C THR A 2 -19.62 -3.04 19.02
N THR A 3 -19.25 -1.99 18.29
CA THR A 3 -19.82 -1.73 16.97
C THR A 3 -18.70 -1.69 15.93
N VAL A 4 -19.07 -1.95 14.70
CA VAL A 4 -18.15 -1.87 13.55
C VAL A 4 -18.82 -1.03 12.49
N ILE A 5 -18.01 -0.38 11.65
CA ILE A 5 -18.50 0.45 10.57
C ILE A 5 -18.12 -0.21 9.26
N ILE A 6 -19.13 -0.51 8.45
CA ILE A 6 -18.95 -1.14 7.14
C ILE A 6 -19.69 -0.27 6.13
N ASP A 7 -18.96 0.27 5.14
CA ASP A 7 -19.53 1.14 4.12
C ASP A 7 -20.30 2.30 4.73
N ASN A 8 -19.73 2.88 5.80
CA ASN A 8 -20.30 4.04 6.50
C ASN A 8 -21.59 3.73 7.26
N ILE A 9 -21.90 2.46 7.46
CA ILE A 9 -23.05 2.04 8.25
C ILE A 9 -22.54 1.34 9.50
N GLU A 10 -23.05 1.76 10.64
CA GLU A 10 -22.63 1.19 11.91
C GLU A 10 -23.47 -0.04 12.23
N TYR A 11 -22.81 -1.11 12.62
CA TYR A 11 -23.47 -2.36 13.01
C TYR A 11 -22.99 -2.76 14.38
N ALA A 12 -23.91 -3.29 15.19
CA ALA A 12 -23.50 -3.95 16.41
C ALA A 12 -22.86 -5.29 16.06
N LEU A 13 -21.68 -5.54 16.61
CA LEU A 13 -20.97 -6.77 16.29
C LEU A 13 -21.82 -8.00 16.57
N ASP A 14 -22.59 -7.95 17.67
CA ASP A 14 -23.44 -9.08 18.05
C ASP A 14 -24.56 -9.35 17.08
N SER A 15 -24.93 -8.37 16.25
CA SER A 15 -26.00 -8.54 15.29
C SER A 15 -25.54 -9.23 14.02
N LEU A 16 -24.23 -9.43 13.85
CA LEU A 16 -23.70 -10.06 12.65
C LEU A 16 -23.69 -11.58 12.80
N SER A 17 -23.93 -12.26 11.69
CA SER A 17 -23.80 -13.72 11.68
C SER A 17 -22.34 -14.10 11.84
N GLU A 18 -22.10 -15.36 12.19
CA GLU A 18 -20.73 -15.84 12.31
C GLU A 18 -19.98 -15.73 10.99
N GLU A 19 -20.69 -16.00 9.88
CA GLU A 19 -20.07 -15.84 8.57
C GLU A 19 -19.71 -14.41 8.28
N ALA A 20 -20.59 -13.46 8.64
CA ALA A 20 -20.31 -12.05 8.44
C ALA A 20 -19.13 -11.60 9.28
N LYS A 21 -19.04 -12.07 10.52
CA LYS A 21 -17.89 -11.73 11.38
C LYS A 21 -16.58 -12.23 10.78
N ALA A 22 -16.59 -13.44 10.24
CA ALA A 22 -15.39 -14.02 9.63
C ALA A 22 -14.95 -13.19 8.43
N GLN A 23 -15.90 -12.78 7.59
CA GLN A 23 -15.59 -11.94 6.46
C GLN A 23 -15.06 -10.58 6.88
N PHE A 24 -15.62 -10.03 7.95
CA PHE A 24 -15.15 -8.74 8.46
C PHE A 24 -13.69 -8.82 8.91
N VAL A 25 -13.34 -9.89 9.63
CA VAL A 25 -11.96 -10.08 10.08
C VAL A 25 -11.02 -10.21 8.89
N SER A 26 -11.44 -10.96 7.87
CA SER A 26 -10.65 -11.12 6.66
C SER A 26 -10.45 -9.78 5.95
N LEU A 27 -11.51 -8.98 5.89
CA LEU A 27 -11.44 -7.67 5.27
C LEU A 27 -10.45 -6.77 6.00
N GLN A 28 -10.50 -6.77 7.33
CA GLN A 28 -9.56 -5.98 8.12
C GLN A 28 -8.11 -6.40 7.85
N PHE A 29 -7.88 -7.70 7.78
CA PHE A 29 -6.54 -8.20 7.49
C PHE A 29 -6.05 -7.72 6.13
N VAL A 30 -6.90 -7.83 5.12
CA VAL A 30 -6.55 -7.40 3.77
C VAL A 30 -6.30 -5.89 3.73
N ASP A 31 -7.15 -5.11 4.40
CA ASP A 31 -6.99 -3.66 4.44
C ASP A 31 -5.66 -3.26 5.08
N GLN A 32 -5.27 -3.94 6.15
CA GLN A 32 -3.99 -3.68 6.78
C GLN A 32 -2.83 -4.01 5.86
N LYS A 33 -2.95 -5.13 5.14
CA LYS A 33 -1.91 -5.50 4.18
C LYS A 33 -1.80 -4.51 3.04
N LEU A 34 -2.95 -4.04 2.53
CA LEU A 34 -2.93 -3.05 1.47
C LEU A 34 -2.26 -1.76 1.92
N ALA A 35 -2.56 -1.31 3.14
CA ALA A 35 -1.93 -0.11 3.67
C ALA A 35 -0.41 -0.30 3.78
N GLN A 36 0.02 -1.47 4.26
CA GLN A 36 1.43 -1.78 4.38
C GLN A 36 2.11 -1.81 3.02
N LEU A 37 1.48 -2.45 2.03
CA LEU A 37 2.04 -2.53 0.69
C LEU A 37 2.12 -1.16 0.04
N ASN A 38 1.13 -0.31 0.25
CA ASN A 38 1.15 1.05 -0.27
C ASN A 38 2.30 1.85 0.34
N ALA A 39 2.56 1.66 1.62
CA ALA A 39 3.69 2.30 2.27
C ALA A 39 5.01 1.81 1.69
N GLU A 40 5.11 0.50 1.42
CA GLU A 40 6.30 -0.06 0.81
C GLU A 40 6.52 0.48 -0.60
N VAL A 41 5.44 0.60 -1.36
CA VAL A 41 5.53 1.17 -2.71
C VAL A 41 6.12 2.58 -2.64
N ALA A 42 5.65 3.40 -1.71
CA ALA A 42 6.15 4.75 -1.56
C ALA A 42 7.64 4.76 -1.24
N VAL A 43 8.07 3.89 -0.34
CA VAL A 43 9.48 3.78 0.04
C VAL A 43 10.33 3.39 -1.16
N PHE A 44 9.88 2.38 -1.90
CA PHE A 44 10.65 1.90 -3.04
C PHE A 44 10.64 2.89 -4.20
N GLN A 45 9.58 3.64 -4.38
CA GLN A 45 9.56 4.70 -5.39
C GLN A 45 10.59 5.77 -5.07
N THR A 46 10.69 6.16 -3.80
CA THR A 46 11.69 7.12 -3.37
C THR A 46 13.10 6.57 -3.59
N ALA A 47 13.31 5.32 -3.22
CA ALA A 47 14.60 4.68 -3.41
C ALA A 47 14.98 4.63 -4.90
N ARG A 48 14.00 4.31 -5.75
CA ARG A 48 14.25 4.24 -7.18
C ARG A 48 14.72 5.58 -7.73
N ILE A 49 14.06 6.65 -7.31
CA ILE A 49 14.47 8.00 -7.74
C ILE A 49 15.90 8.29 -7.30
N GLY A 50 16.23 7.97 -6.04
CA GLY A 50 17.56 8.18 -5.54
C GLY A 50 18.62 7.40 -6.31
N TYR A 51 18.35 6.13 -6.55
CA TYR A 51 19.28 5.29 -7.27
C TYR A 51 19.42 5.73 -8.73
N ALA A 52 18.32 6.13 -9.36
CA ALA A 52 18.39 6.61 -10.74
C ALA A 52 19.22 7.88 -10.84
N ASN A 53 19.06 8.78 -9.88
CA ASN A 53 19.87 10.02 -9.87
C ASN A 53 21.35 9.70 -9.66
N ALA A 54 21.64 8.79 -8.75
CA ALA A 54 23.03 8.41 -8.51
C ALA A 54 23.65 7.76 -9.74
N LEU A 55 22.88 6.91 -10.41
CA LEU A 55 23.37 6.27 -11.62
C LEU A 55 23.67 7.31 -12.70
N ASN A 56 22.76 8.27 -12.89
CA ASN A 56 22.94 9.31 -13.89
C ASN A 56 24.23 10.11 -13.66
N GLU A 57 24.56 10.35 -12.41
CA GLU A 57 25.77 11.10 -12.08
C GLU A 57 27.04 10.29 -12.42
N LEU A 58 26.92 8.98 -12.41
CA LEU A 58 28.06 8.10 -12.65
C LEU A 58 28.21 7.72 -14.11
N LEU A 59 27.21 7.99 -14.94
CA LEU A 59 27.27 7.62 -16.34
C LEU A 59 28.22 8.54 -17.10
N PRO A 60 28.92 8.01 -18.12
CA PRO A 60 29.79 8.84 -18.93
C PRO A 60 29.00 9.87 -19.71
N LYS A 61 29.42 11.11 -19.62
CA LYS A 61 28.69 12.18 -20.30
C LYS A 61 28.82 12.10 -21.81
N ALA A 62 29.95 11.65 -22.26
CA ALA A 62 30.19 11.56 -23.71
C ALA A 62 29.28 10.53 -24.33
N GLY A 63 29.04 9.44 -23.63
CA GLY A 63 28.16 8.41 -24.16
C GLY A 63 26.70 8.80 -24.09
N GLY A 64 26.42 9.77 -23.26
CA GLY A 64 25.04 10.15 -23.03
C GLY A 64 24.40 10.86 -24.16
N LYS A 65 25.14 11.13 -25.16
CA LYS A 65 24.52 11.74 -26.21
C LYS A 65 23.72 10.95 -27.04
N GLU A 66 23.76 10.36 -26.81
CA GLU A 66 22.97 9.79 -27.41
C GLU A 66 21.82 9.72 -27.30
N LYS A 67 21.67 10.18 -27.13
CA LYS A 67 20.76 10.27 -27.05
C LYS A 67 19.95 10.14 -27.19
N HIS A 68 19.65 10.12 -27.16
CA HIS A 68 18.92 9.96 -27.31
C HIS A 68 18.32 10.15 -27.47
#